data_3cff92274087151c8f46b18a11a8b0fb
#
_entry.id   3cff92274087151c8f46b18a11a8b0fb
#
_cell.length_a   1.000
_cell.length_b   1.000
_cell.length_c   1.000
_cell.angle_alpha   90.00
_cell.angle_beta   90.00
_cell.angle_gamma   90.00
#
_symmetry.space_group_name_H-M   'P 1'
#
loop_
_entity.id
_entity.type
_entity.pdbx_description
1 polymer ?
#
loop_
_entity_poly.entity_id
_entity_poly.type
_entity_poly.pdbx_seq_one_letter_code
_entity_poly.pdbx_strand_id
1 'polypeptide(L)'
;MKLMIASDIHGSAMYCKNLMEAFDREKADRLLLLGDILYHGPRNDLPEEYAPKKVISMLNDVRDRLFCVRGNCDTEVDQMVLNFPILADYCIIPVGDRLIYATHGHNFNLNNLPPLCGGDILLHGHTHIPACLLYTSPSPRD
;
A
#
# COMPACT_ATOMS: atom_id res chain seq x y z
N MET A 1 -15.62 5.19 7.56
CA MET A 1 -15.04 4.50 6.39
C MET A 1 -14.20 3.32 6.85
N LYS A 2 -14.40 2.17 6.24
CA LYS A 2 -13.58 0.99 6.51
C LYS A 2 -12.51 0.88 5.41
N LEU A 3 -11.25 0.96 5.81
CA LEU A 3 -10.10 0.94 4.90
C LEU A 3 -9.35 -0.37 5.06
N MET A 4 -9.20 -1.11 3.98
CA MET A 4 -8.33 -2.29 3.93
C MET A 4 -6.96 -1.87 3.40
N ILE A 5 -5.90 -2.47 3.94
CA ILE A 5 -4.52 -2.09 3.61
C ILE A 5 -3.77 -3.34 3.18
N ALA A 6 -3.05 -3.24 2.08
CA ALA A 6 -2.19 -4.31 1.58
C ALA A 6 -0.93 -3.73 0.95
N SER A 7 0.09 -4.55 0.81
CA SER A 7 1.37 -4.14 0.24
C SER A 7 2.10 -5.33 -0.36
N ASP A 8 3.03 -5.02 -1.27
CA ASP A 8 4.02 -5.99 -1.75
C ASP A 8 3.38 -7.24 -2.37
N ILE A 9 2.41 -7.03 -3.26
CA ILE A 9 1.75 -8.12 -4.01
C ILE A 9 2.74 -8.80 -4.95
N HIS A 10 3.65 -8.03 -5.56
CA HIS A 10 4.72 -8.53 -6.44
C HIS A 10 4.23 -9.46 -7.55
N GLY A 11 3.05 -9.20 -8.09
CA GLY A 11 2.48 -9.95 -9.21
C GLY A 11 1.90 -11.32 -8.85
N SER A 12 1.76 -11.64 -7.57
CA SER A 12 1.14 -12.90 -7.14
C SER A 12 -0.36 -12.89 -7.34
N ALA A 13 -0.85 -13.68 -8.28
CA ALA A 13 -2.29 -13.82 -8.50
C ALA A 13 -2.98 -14.48 -7.30
N MET A 14 -2.30 -15.40 -6.61
CA MET A 14 -2.84 -16.05 -5.43
C MET A 14 -3.10 -15.03 -4.30
N TYR A 15 -2.11 -14.23 -3.96
CA TYR A 15 -2.27 -13.21 -2.92
C TYR A 15 -3.28 -12.14 -3.32
N CYS A 16 -3.28 -11.73 -4.57
CA CYS A 16 -4.25 -10.75 -5.06
C CYS A 16 -5.68 -11.29 -4.99
N LYS A 17 -5.89 -12.55 -5.36
CA LYS A 17 -7.19 -13.19 -5.24
C LYS A 17 -7.65 -13.25 -3.79
N ASN A 18 -6.77 -13.66 -2.89
CA ASN A 18 -7.07 -13.71 -1.46
C ASN A 18 -7.41 -12.31 -0.92
N LEU A 19 -6.70 -11.30 -1.39
CA LEU A 19 -6.95 -9.90 -1.03
C LEU A 19 -8.33 -9.45 -1.51
N MET A 20 -8.71 -9.78 -2.76
CA MET A 20 -10.02 -9.41 -3.30
C MET A 20 -11.15 -10.11 -2.54
N GLU A 21 -10.97 -11.38 -2.18
CA GLU A 21 -11.94 -12.12 -1.37
C GLU A 21 -12.09 -11.49 0.01
N ALA A 22 -10.99 -11.09 0.64
CA ALA A 22 -11.01 -10.40 1.93
C ALA A 22 -11.69 -9.03 1.83
N PHE A 23 -11.43 -8.31 0.76
CA PHE A 23 -12.02 -6.99 0.51
C PHE A 23 -13.55 -7.08 0.45
N ASP A 24 -14.07 -8.09 -0.26
CA ASP A 24 -15.52 -8.34 -0.34
C ASP A 24 -16.08 -8.84 0.99
N ARG A 25 -15.42 -9.79 1.62
CA ARG A 25 -15.87 -10.38 2.89
C ARG A 25 -15.99 -9.35 4.00
N GLU A 26 -14.99 -8.47 4.11
CA GLU A 26 -14.93 -7.43 5.13
C GLU A 26 -15.76 -6.20 4.80
N LYS A 27 -16.31 -6.14 3.59
CA LYS A 27 -17.12 -5.00 3.12
C LYS A 27 -16.39 -3.68 3.31
N ALA A 28 -15.09 -3.66 3.03
CA ALA A 28 -14.31 -2.45 3.12
C ALA A 28 -14.72 -1.46 2.02
N ASP A 29 -14.70 -0.18 2.36
CA ASP A 29 -15.09 0.87 1.42
C ASP A 29 -13.99 1.16 0.41
N ARG A 30 -12.74 1.10 0.85
CA ARG A 30 -11.56 1.40 0.05
C ARG A 30 -10.43 0.47 0.40
N LEU A 31 -9.53 0.28 -0.57
CA LEU A 31 -8.31 -0.49 -0.43
C LEU A 31 -7.12 0.43 -0.66
N LEU A 32 -6.21 0.49 0.31
CA LEU A 32 -4.95 1.22 0.21
C LEU A 32 -3.84 0.23 -0.09
N LEU A 33 -3.18 0.42 -1.23
CA LEU A 33 -2.03 -0.36 -1.65
C LEU A 33 -0.75 0.42 -1.37
N LEU A 34 0.19 -0.19 -0.67
CA LEU A 34 1.43 0.46 -0.28
C LEU A 34 2.58 0.21 -1.27
N GLY A 35 2.26 -0.20 -2.49
CA GLY A 35 3.23 -0.34 -3.58
C GLY A 35 3.74 -1.75 -3.82
N ASP A 36 4.66 -1.86 -4.77
CA ASP A 36 5.23 -3.12 -5.27
C ASP A 36 4.13 -4.09 -5.75
N ILE A 37 3.42 -3.65 -6.79
CA ILE A 37 2.21 -4.34 -7.23
C ILE A 37 2.51 -5.49 -8.19
N LEU A 38 3.25 -5.24 -9.28
CA LEU A 38 3.37 -6.18 -10.39
C LEU A 38 4.71 -6.91 -10.46
N TYR A 39 5.82 -6.20 -10.31
CA TYR A 39 7.14 -6.79 -10.44
C TYR A 39 7.60 -7.46 -9.14
N HIS A 40 8.17 -8.66 -9.27
CA HIS A 40 8.62 -9.42 -8.09
C HIS A 40 9.88 -8.84 -7.44
N GLY A 41 10.64 -8.02 -8.14
CA GLY A 41 11.89 -7.43 -7.67
C GLY A 41 13.11 -8.30 -8.00
N PRO A 42 14.27 -7.67 -8.27
CA PRO A 42 15.44 -8.40 -8.77
C PRO A 42 16.10 -9.30 -7.73
N ARG A 43 15.81 -9.08 -6.45
CA ARG A 43 16.42 -9.82 -5.34
C ARG A 43 15.48 -10.83 -4.68
N ASN A 44 14.24 -10.91 -5.16
CA ASN A 44 13.25 -11.82 -4.60
C ASN A 44 13.03 -13.00 -5.54
N ASP A 45 12.72 -14.15 -4.96
CA ASP A 45 12.22 -15.28 -5.73
C ASP A 45 10.83 -14.94 -6.28
N LEU A 46 10.41 -15.65 -7.33
CA LEU A 46 9.06 -15.50 -7.85
C LEU A 46 8.05 -15.92 -6.79
N PRO A 47 7.05 -15.08 -6.50
CA PRO A 47 6.00 -15.45 -5.55
C PRO A 47 5.09 -16.53 -6.14
N GLU A 48 4.31 -17.16 -5.27
CA GLU A 48 3.35 -18.17 -5.71
C GLU A 48 2.33 -17.59 -6.69
N GLU A 49 2.08 -18.34 -7.76
CA GLU A 49 1.20 -17.92 -8.85
C GLU A 49 1.56 -16.54 -9.37
N TYR A 50 2.82 -16.35 -9.72
CA TYR A 50 3.25 -15.11 -10.37
C TYR A 50 2.57 -14.98 -11.73
N ALA A 51 1.57 -14.10 -11.79
CA ALA A 51 0.78 -13.84 -12.98
C ALA A 51 0.34 -12.37 -13.00
N PRO A 52 1.24 -11.45 -13.37
CA PRO A 52 0.93 -10.01 -13.33
C PRO A 52 -0.33 -9.62 -14.10
N LYS A 53 -0.60 -10.28 -15.24
CA LYS A 53 -1.80 -9.98 -16.04
C LYS A 53 -3.09 -10.25 -15.26
N LYS A 54 -3.12 -11.29 -14.43
CA LYS A 54 -4.27 -11.57 -13.57
C LYS A 54 -4.41 -10.53 -12.47
N VAL A 55 -3.30 -10.10 -11.89
CA VAL A 55 -3.29 -9.02 -10.89
C VAL A 55 -3.84 -7.73 -11.49
N ILE A 56 -3.39 -7.36 -12.69
CA ILE A 56 -3.87 -6.18 -13.41
C ILE A 56 -5.39 -6.23 -13.57
N SER A 57 -5.93 -7.35 -14.03
CA SER A 57 -7.37 -7.52 -14.24
C SER A 57 -8.16 -7.38 -12.93
N MET A 58 -7.71 -8.05 -11.88
CA MET A 58 -8.39 -8.01 -10.58
C MET A 58 -8.40 -6.60 -9.98
N LEU A 59 -7.29 -5.89 -10.03
CA LEU A 59 -7.19 -4.54 -9.45
C LEU A 59 -7.95 -3.52 -10.30
N ASN A 60 -7.89 -3.62 -11.62
CA ASN A 60 -8.63 -2.70 -12.48
C ASN A 60 -10.14 -2.83 -12.31
N ASP A 61 -10.64 -4.00 -11.93
CA ASP A 61 -12.08 -4.20 -11.67
C ASP A 61 -12.58 -3.38 -10.48
N VAL A 62 -11.70 -3.02 -9.55
CA VAL A 62 -12.05 -2.21 -8.37
C VAL A 62 -11.33 -0.84 -8.36
N ARG A 63 -10.88 -0.38 -9.51
CA ARG A 63 -10.03 0.82 -9.66
C ARG A 63 -10.56 2.09 -9.00
N ASP A 64 -11.87 2.23 -8.93
CA ASP A 64 -12.52 3.41 -8.35
C ASP A 64 -12.53 3.40 -6.81
N ARG A 65 -12.05 2.31 -6.20
CA ARG A 65 -12.01 2.15 -4.76
C ARG A 65 -10.59 2.03 -4.22
N LEU A 66 -9.59 2.31 -5.04
CA LEU A 66 -8.18 2.13 -4.68
C LEU A 66 -7.48 3.44 -4.39
N PHE A 67 -6.69 3.43 -3.31
CA PHE A 67 -5.58 4.36 -3.10
C PHE A 67 -4.29 3.58 -3.27
N CYS A 68 -3.27 4.17 -3.87
CA CYS A 68 -2.00 3.50 -4.06
C CYS A 68 -0.83 4.47 -3.92
N VAL A 69 0.24 4.02 -3.28
CA VAL A 69 1.51 4.73 -3.26
C VAL A 69 2.56 3.92 -4.01
N ARG A 70 3.58 4.60 -4.51
CA ARG A 70 4.63 3.99 -5.31
C ARG A 70 5.61 3.22 -4.43
N GLY A 71 5.81 1.93 -4.74
CA GLY A 71 6.91 1.14 -4.22
C GLY A 71 8.18 1.28 -5.07
N ASN A 72 9.26 0.70 -4.59
CA ASN A 72 10.53 0.76 -5.33
C ASN A 72 10.52 -0.07 -6.61
N CYS A 73 9.59 -1.02 -6.74
CA CYS A 73 9.45 -1.85 -7.94
C CYS A 73 8.41 -1.33 -8.94
N ASP A 74 7.64 -0.31 -8.59
CA ASP A 74 6.60 0.23 -9.47
C ASP A 74 7.18 1.21 -10.48
N THR A 75 6.77 1.07 -11.74
CA THR A 75 7.32 1.85 -12.84
C THR A 75 6.23 2.55 -13.64
N GLU A 76 6.67 3.47 -14.51
CA GLU A 76 5.78 4.15 -15.45
C GLU A 76 5.13 3.16 -16.43
N VAL A 77 5.81 2.06 -16.75
CA VAL A 77 5.23 1.00 -17.58
C VAL A 77 4.08 0.32 -16.87
N ASP A 78 4.22 0.06 -15.57
CA ASP A 78 3.14 -0.50 -14.76
C ASP A 78 1.93 0.44 -14.73
N GLN A 79 2.18 1.74 -14.64
CA GLN A 79 1.11 2.73 -14.67
C GLN A 79 0.31 2.69 -15.98
N MET A 80 0.93 2.29 -17.08
CA MET A 80 0.24 2.21 -18.38
C MET A 80 -0.83 1.11 -18.40
N VAL A 81 -0.71 0.10 -17.58
CA VAL A 81 -1.63 -1.05 -17.56
C VAL A 81 -2.56 -1.06 -16.35
N LEU A 82 -2.29 -0.23 -15.35
CA LEU A 82 -3.15 -0.06 -14.17
C LEU A 82 -3.98 1.22 -14.31
N ASN A 83 -5.30 1.08 -14.20
CA ASN A 83 -6.25 2.16 -14.46
C ASN A 83 -6.55 3.00 -13.22
N PHE A 84 -5.59 3.12 -12.33
CA PHE A 84 -5.63 3.97 -11.14
C PHE A 84 -4.21 4.49 -10.86
N PRO A 85 -4.04 5.65 -10.20
CA PRO A 85 -2.70 6.21 -9.96
C PRO A 85 -1.87 5.34 -9.04
N ILE A 86 -0.62 5.07 -9.42
CA ILE A 86 0.32 4.25 -8.65
C ILE A 86 1.66 4.95 -8.37
N LEU A 87 1.86 6.17 -8.87
CA LEU A 87 3.18 6.82 -8.84
C LEU A 87 3.33 7.88 -7.75
N ALA A 88 2.37 8.01 -6.84
CA ALA A 88 2.48 8.95 -5.73
C ALA A 88 3.45 8.44 -4.67
N ASP A 89 4.39 9.27 -4.25
CA ASP A 89 5.41 8.88 -3.28
C ASP A 89 4.83 8.64 -1.88
N TYR A 90 3.72 9.29 -1.56
CA TYR A 90 3.03 9.14 -0.30
C TYR A 90 1.56 9.46 -0.46
N CYS A 91 0.78 9.09 0.55
CA CYS A 91 -0.63 9.40 0.63
C CYS A 91 -0.97 9.82 2.06
N ILE A 92 -1.75 10.88 2.21
CA ILE A 92 -2.19 11.35 3.52
C ILE A 92 -3.71 11.21 3.57
N ILE A 93 -4.19 10.46 4.54
CA ILE A 93 -5.62 10.21 4.73
C ILE A 93 -6.03 10.75 6.09
N PRO A 94 -6.87 11.80 6.12
CA PRO A 94 -7.40 12.31 7.39
C PRO A 94 -8.40 11.31 8.00
N VAL A 95 -8.28 11.09 9.30
CA VAL A 95 -9.22 10.27 10.08
C VAL A 95 -9.51 11.02 11.39
N GLY A 96 -10.64 11.72 11.42
CA GLY A 96 -10.95 12.60 12.54
C GLY A 96 -9.91 13.73 12.62
N ASP A 97 -9.31 13.88 13.80
CA ASP A 97 -8.25 14.88 14.06
C ASP A 97 -6.83 14.30 13.87
N ARG A 98 -6.72 13.08 13.35
CA ARG A 98 -5.45 12.39 13.10
C ARG A 98 -5.21 12.25 11.60
N LEU A 99 -3.96 12.00 11.23
CA LEU A 99 -3.58 11.71 9.86
C LEU A 99 -2.97 10.31 9.77
N ILE A 100 -3.34 9.61 8.71
CA ILE A 100 -2.61 8.42 8.27
C ILE A 100 -1.64 8.87 7.19
N TYR A 101 -0.35 8.66 7.41
CA TYR A 101 0.69 8.91 6.44
C TYR A 101 1.11 7.57 5.87
N ALA A 102 0.78 7.32 4.61
CA ALA A 102 1.03 6.05 3.96
C ALA A 102 2.18 6.17 2.97
N THR A 103 3.16 5.28 3.09
CA THR A 103 4.31 5.20 2.19
C THR A 103 4.63 3.75 1.92
N HIS A 104 5.47 3.48 0.90
CA HIS A 104 5.94 2.11 0.70
C HIS A 104 6.89 1.67 1.81
N GLY A 105 7.79 2.52 2.25
CA GLY A 105 8.74 2.24 3.32
C GLY A 105 10.20 2.26 2.90
N HIS A 106 10.48 2.41 1.61
CA HIS A 106 11.86 2.49 1.13
C HIS A 106 12.50 3.87 1.37
N ASN A 107 11.69 4.92 1.53
CA ASN A 107 12.13 6.26 1.87
C ASN A 107 11.72 6.64 3.29
N PHE A 108 10.43 6.87 3.51
CA PHE A 108 9.90 7.14 4.84
C PHE A 108 9.58 5.83 5.55
N ASN A 109 10.14 5.64 6.74
CA ASN A 109 10.02 4.46 7.57
C ASN A 109 10.36 4.80 9.03
N LEU A 110 10.57 3.79 9.88
CA LEU A 110 10.90 4.00 11.29
C LEU A 110 12.21 4.77 11.51
N ASN A 111 13.14 4.68 10.56
CA ASN A 111 14.44 5.33 10.66
C ASN A 111 14.49 6.69 9.97
N ASN A 112 13.49 7.03 9.21
CA ASN A 112 13.35 8.29 8.51
C ASN A 112 11.88 8.68 8.49
N LEU A 113 11.42 9.28 9.60
CA LEU A 113 10.02 9.62 9.77
C LEU A 113 9.61 10.82 8.92
N PRO A 114 8.43 10.81 8.30
CA PRO A 114 7.85 12.03 7.75
C PRO A 114 7.42 12.97 8.89
N PRO A 115 7.05 14.20 8.59
CA PRO A 115 6.58 15.13 9.62
C PRO A 115 5.24 14.67 10.21
N LEU A 116 5.28 14.10 11.40
CA LEU A 116 4.12 13.56 12.11
C LEU A 116 3.84 14.35 13.37
N CYS A 117 2.55 14.46 13.70
CA CYS A 117 2.07 14.97 14.99
C CYS A 117 1.71 13.82 15.92
N GLY A 118 1.66 14.07 17.20
CA GLY A 118 1.23 13.06 18.16
C GLY A 118 -0.18 12.55 17.83
N GLY A 119 -0.34 11.23 17.77
CA GLY A 119 -1.58 10.58 17.38
C GLY A 119 -1.67 10.22 15.90
N ASP A 120 -0.79 10.72 15.05
CA ASP A 120 -0.76 10.34 13.63
C ASP A 120 -0.22 8.92 13.47
N ILE A 121 -0.57 8.31 12.33
CA ILE A 121 -0.24 6.92 12.02
C ILE A 121 0.64 6.87 10.79
N LEU A 122 1.77 6.19 10.89
CA LEU A 122 2.60 5.85 9.72
C LEU A 122 2.31 4.42 9.31
N LEU A 123 1.91 4.23 8.05
CA LEU A 123 1.75 2.92 7.43
C LEU A 123 2.82 2.72 6.36
N HIS A 124 3.46 1.57 6.37
CA HIS A 124 4.44 1.24 5.34
C HIS A 124 4.52 -0.28 5.11
N GLY A 125 5.07 -0.65 3.96
CA GLY A 125 5.38 -2.03 3.58
C GLY A 125 6.88 -2.20 3.37
N HIS A 126 7.27 -2.73 2.20
CA HIS A 126 8.63 -2.92 1.71
C HIS A 126 9.45 -4.02 2.41
N THR A 127 9.39 -4.11 3.73
CA THR A 127 10.18 -5.11 4.48
C THR A 127 9.61 -6.52 4.37
N HIS A 128 8.40 -6.67 3.82
CA HIS A 128 7.62 -7.91 3.81
C HIS A 128 7.26 -8.41 5.21
N ILE A 129 7.41 -7.53 6.20
CA ILE A 129 7.01 -7.76 7.60
C ILE A 129 5.91 -6.74 7.90
N PRO A 130 4.68 -7.17 8.23
CA PRO A 130 3.61 -6.24 8.56
C PRO A 130 4.03 -5.31 9.70
N ALA A 131 3.84 -4.00 9.50
CA ALA A 131 4.19 -3.02 10.51
C ALA A 131 3.23 -1.84 10.45
N CYS A 132 2.82 -1.40 11.63
CA CYS A 132 2.03 -0.18 11.80
C CYS A 132 2.59 0.58 12.98
N LEU A 133 2.96 1.84 12.75
CA LEU A 133 3.47 2.71 13.79
C LEU A 133 2.44 3.79 14.12
N LEU A 134 2.01 3.80 15.38
CA LEU A 134 1.29 4.94 15.93
C LEU A 134 2.32 5.90 16.51
N TYR A 135 2.48 7.07 15.88
CA TYR A 135 3.41 8.06 16.36
C TYR A 135 2.88 8.73 17.63
N THR A 136 3.68 8.67 18.70
CA THR A 136 3.40 9.40 19.93
C THR A 136 4.52 10.42 20.15
N SER A 137 4.13 11.67 20.39
CA SER A 137 5.11 12.71 20.68
C SER A 137 5.80 12.43 22.00
N PRO A 138 7.12 12.63 22.11
CA PRO A 138 7.85 12.45 23.38
C PRO A 138 7.52 13.52 24.42
N SER A 139 6.87 14.59 24.05
CA SER A 139 6.43 15.65 24.92
C SER A 139 4.97 16.01 24.66
N PRO A 140 4.30 16.73 25.56
CA PRO A 140 2.96 17.23 25.28
C PRO A 140 2.92 17.98 23.95
N ARG A 141 1.79 17.82 23.24
CA ARG A 141 1.64 18.50 21.96
C ARG A 141 1.70 20.00 22.16
N ASP A 142 2.61 20.56 21.48
CA ASP A 142 2.84 21.98 21.50
C ASP A 142 2.17 22.64 20.33
#